data_ed90de161098bb5aa1c7c1846bdd20d4
#
_entry.id   ed90de161098bb5aa1c7c1846bdd20d4
#
_cell.length_a   1.000
_cell.length_b   1.000
_cell.length_c   1.000
_cell.angle_alpha   90.00
_cell.angle_beta   90.00
_cell.angle_gamma   90.00
#
_symmetry.space_group_name_H-M   'P 1'
#
loop_
_entity.id
_entity.type
_entity.pdbx_description
1 polymer ?
#
loop_
_entity_poly.entity_id
_entity_poly.type
_entity_poly.pdbx_seq_one_letter_code
_entity_poly.pdbx_strand_id
1 'polypeptide(L)'
;MQTFESEHYIFHYGANTAAARDIRKIAALQEGCFSHICAVLGLTPDFRIEDFLCDSPEEVGRIYGDDDPCNGFASPPDRIYAVYNETVQCVGFHEDAHIISYMLNRPDCPAVREGLAMYFDRRWWGIENMDWTGYYLKTGRYLPMDKLLDREAFFAHDCAFTYPIAGAFTDWLLTVYGRERYMEMYSRPNPAAVMEQVYGKTPAELNADFEKYVRLFRTDGALEARMEELLRQENAV
;
A
#
# COMPACT_ATOMS: atom_id res chain seq x y z
N MET A 1 -6.95 18.30 -21.54
CA MET A 1 -6.35 17.99 -20.25
C MET A 1 -5.78 19.28 -19.67
N GLN A 2 -5.93 19.56 -18.38
CA GLN A 2 -5.33 20.70 -17.66
C GLN A 2 -4.16 20.20 -16.85
N THR A 3 -3.26 21.10 -16.46
CA THR A 3 -2.12 20.80 -15.59
C THR A 3 -2.07 21.76 -14.41
N PHE A 4 -1.62 21.25 -13.27
CA PHE A 4 -1.28 22.03 -12.10
C PHE A 4 0.08 21.55 -11.57
N GLU A 5 0.98 22.47 -11.26
CA GLU A 5 2.32 22.15 -10.77
C GLU A 5 2.48 22.55 -9.31
N SER A 6 3.09 21.66 -8.54
CA SER A 6 3.59 21.93 -7.20
C SER A 6 5.10 21.66 -7.12
N GLU A 7 5.67 21.60 -5.94
CA GLU A 7 7.12 21.39 -5.76
C GLU A 7 7.59 20.05 -6.35
N HIS A 8 6.87 18.95 -5.99
CA HIS A 8 7.26 17.59 -6.36
C HIS A 8 6.31 16.92 -7.37
N TYR A 9 5.23 17.61 -7.82
CA TYR A 9 4.25 17.01 -8.72
C TYR A 9 3.94 17.87 -9.93
N ILE A 10 3.51 17.16 -11.01
CA ILE A 10 2.80 17.69 -12.16
C ILE A 10 1.49 16.93 -12.28
N PHE A 11 0.39 17.54 -11.84
CA PHE A 11 -0.95 16.94 -11.93
C PHE A 11 -1.56 17.15 -13.30
N HIS A 12 -2.17 16.11 -13.87
CA HIS A 12 -2.90 16.11 -15.12
C HIS A 12 -4.35 15.72 -14.86
N TYR A 13 -5.32 16.53 -15.29
CA TYR A 13 -6.74 16.29 -14.98
C TYR A 13 -7.68 16.86 -16.04
N GLY A 14 -8.93 16.36 -16.08
CA GLY A 14 -9.98 16.86 -16.96
C GLY A 14 -10.50 18.23 -16.53
N ALA A 15 -10.95 19.05 -17.47
CA ALA A 15 -11.70 20.26 -17.15
C ALA A 15 -13.09 19.90 -16.59
N ASN A 16 -13.59 20.66 -15.62
CA ASN A 16 -14.90 20.46 -14.99
C ASN A 16 -15.10 19.12 -14.24
N THR A 17 -13.99 18.52 -13.77
CA THR A 17 -13.99 17.31 -12.96
C THR A 17 -13.93 17.64 -11.46
N ALA A 18 -14.14 16.63 -10.61
CA ALA A 18 -13.89 16.76 -9.17
C ALA A 18 -12.42 17.13 -8.90
N ALA A 19 -11.49 16.53 -9.65
CA ALA A 19 -10.06 16.86 -9.57
C ALA A 19 -9.80 18.34 -9.87
N ALA A 20 -10.42 18.92 -10.93
CA ALA A 20 -10.27 20.34 -11.24
C ALA A 20 -10.76 21.27 -10.11
N ARG A 21 -11.84 20.88 -9.43
CA ARG A 21 -12.37 21.62 -8.28
C ARG A 21 -11.44 21.56 -7.08
N ASP A 22 -10.85 20.40 -6.83
CA ASP A 22 -10.12 20.08 -5.60
C ASP A 22 -8.59 20.12 -5.76
N ILE A 23 -8.06 20.49 -6.93
CA ILE A 23 -6.64 20.33 -7.29
C ILE A 23 -5.64 20.91 -6.26
N ARG A 24 -5.97 22.06 -5.65
CA ARG A 24 -5.10 22.65 -4.62
C ARG A 24 -5.07 21.83 -3.33
N LYS A 25 -6.19 21.20 -2.98
CA LYS A 25 -6.30 20.31 -1.82
C LYS A 25 -5.55 19.01 -2.08
N ILE A 26 -5.70 18.45 -3.30
CA ILE A 26 -4.97 17.25 -3.74
C ILE A 26 -3.46 17.51 -3.68
N ALA A 27 -2.99 18.60 -4.29
CA ALA A 27 -1.58 18.94 -4.29
C ALA A 27 -1.00 19.11 -2.87
N ALA A 28 -1.73 19.78 -1.97
CA ALA A 28 -1.28 19.93 -0.59
C ALA A 28 -1.21 18.59 0.16
N LEU A 29 -2.13 17.66 -0.11
CA LEU A 29 -2.11 16.31 0.46
C LEU A 29 -0.91 15.51 -0.06
N GLN A 30 -0.73 15.45 -1.39
CA GLN A 30 0.34 14.68 -2.02
C GLN A 30 1.73 15.20 -1.62
N GLU A 31 1.94 16.51 -1.52
CA GLU A 31 3.19 17.08 -1.01
C GLU A 31 3.47 16.65 0.45
N GLY A 32 2.42 16.56 1.26
CA GLY A 32 2.53 16.01 2.62
C GLY A 32 2.90 14.52 2.63
N CYS A 33 2.29 13.71 1.76
CA CYS A 33 2.60 12.29 1.60
C CYS A 33 4.04 12.09 1.12
N PHE A 34 4.45 12.80 0.07
CA PHE A 34 5.81 12.78 -0.46
C PHE A 34 6.85 13.06 0.63
N SER A 35 6.68 14.20 1.33
CA SER A 35 7.60 14.61 2.39
C SER A 35 7.68 13.57 3.51
N HIS A 36 6.56 12.98 3.91
CA HIS A 36 6.51 11.96 4.94
C HIS A 36 7.23 10.67 4.50
N ILE A 37 6.94 10.17 3.29
CA ILE A 37 7.58 8.97 2.74
C ILE A 37 9.10 9.18 2.66
N CYS A 38 9.53 10.31 2.10
CA CYS A 38 10.95 10.67 1.99
C CYS A 38 11.64 10.70 3.36
N ALA A 39 11.02 11.30 4.36
CA ALA A 39 11.55 11.35 5.73
C ALA A 39 11.68 9.96 6.36
N VAL A 40 10.64 9.12 6.22
CA VAL A 40 10.65 7.75 6.76
C VAL A 40 11.70 6.88 6.06
N LEU A 41 11.77 6.93 4.73
CA LEU A 41 12.69 6.10 3.96
C LEU A 41 14.13 6.67 3.93
N GLY A 42 14.31 7.95 4.26
CA GLY A 42 15.59 8.63 4.18
C GLY A 42 16.02 8.88 2.72
N LEU A 43 15.07 9.17 1.83
CA LEU A 43 15.28 9.39 0.41
C LEU A 43 15.11 10.86 0.04
N THR A 44 15.77 11.26 -1.04
CA THR A 44 15.66 12.61 -1.61
C THR A 44 15.53 12.45 -3.13
N PRO A 45 14.31 12.29 -3.66
CA PRO A 45 14.09 12.22 -5.10
C PRO A 45 14.52 13.53 -5.79
N ASP A 46 15.13 13.42 -6.97
CA ASP A 46 15.54 14.53 -7.83
C ASP A 46 14.62 14.69 -9.06
N PHE A 47 13.47 14.02 -9.04
CA PHE A 47 12.43 14.06 -10.07
C PHE A 47 11.09 14.56 -9.49
N ARG A 48 10.18 14.91 -10.38
CA ARG A 48 8.80 15.22 -10.06
C ARG A 48 7.90 14.09 -10.52
N ILE A 49 6.86 13.79 -9.75
CA ILE A 49 5.86 12.78 -10.08
C ILE A 49 4.82 13.38 -11.02
N GLU A 50 4.57 12.75 -12.16
CA GLU A 50 3.44 13.04 -13.04
C GLU A 50 2.21 12.27 -12.54
N ASP A 51 1.24 12.96 -11.95
CA ASP A 51 0.02 12.36 -11.39
C ASP A 51 -1.17 12.63 -12.30
N PHE A 52 -1.73 11.57 -12.87
CA PHE A 52 -2.88 11.59 -13.80
C PHE A 52 -4.15 11.25 -13.04
N LEU A 53 -4.95 12.28 -12.76
CA LEU A 53 -6.22 12.17 -12.05
C LEU A 53 -7.35 11.83 -13.03
N CYS A 54 -7.73 10.58 -13.05
CA CYS A 54 -8.74 9.99 -13.92
C CYS A 54 -10.14 10.07 -13.33
N ASP A 55 -11.18 10.06 -14.17
CA ASP A 55 -12.55 10.21 -13.71
C ASP A 55 -13.20 8.89 -13.28
N SER A 56 -12.68 7.74 -13.72
CA SER A 56 -13.25 6.44 -13.37
C SER A 56 -12.24 5.29 -13.30
N PRO A 57 -12.59 4.21 -12.55
CA PRO A 57 -11.78 2.99 -12.51
C PRO A 57 -11.60 2.32 -13.88
N GLU A 58 -12.60 2.40 -14.76
CA GLU A 58 -12.54 1.84 -16.11
C GLU A 58 -11.54 2.61 -17.00
N GLU A 59 -11.38 3.92 -16.77
CA GLU A 59 -10.36 4.71 -17.46
C GLU A 59 -8.96 4.27 -17.04
N VAL A 60 -8.73 4.11 -15.74
CA VAL A 60 -7.46 3.66 -15.19
C VAL A 60 -7.13 2.24 -15.65
N GLY A 61 -8.09 1.30 -15.61
CA GLY A 61 -7.91 -0.07 -16.09
C GLY A 61 -7.48 -0.13 -17.56
N ARG A 62 -8.14 0.64 -18.45
CA ARG A 62 -7.75 0.74 -19.86
C ARG A 62 -6.32 1.29 -20.06
N ILE A 63 -5.89 2.24 -19.23
CA ILE A 63 -4.52 2.78 -19.28
C ILE A 63 -3.54 1.73 -18.77
N TYR A 64 -3.91 0.97 -17.75
CA TYR A 64 -3.11 -0.12 -17.21
C TYR A 64 -2.88 -1.24 -18.23
N GLY A 65 -3.85 -1.45 -19.13
CA GLY A 65 -3.74 -2.37 -20.27
C GLY A 65 -4.57 -3.65 -20.15
N ASP A 66 -5.55 -3.65 -19.26
CA ASP A 66 -6.59 -4.67 -19.18
C ASP A 66 -7.99 -4.02 -19.12
N ASP A 67 -9.03 -4.84 -19.19
CA ASP A 67 -10.43 -4.35 -19.14
C ASP A 67 -10.99 -4.32 -17.72
N ASP A 68 -10.22 -4.73 -16.70
CA ASP A 68 -10.66 -4.74 -15.32
C ASP A 68 -10.56 -3.34 -14.70
N PRO A 69 -11.60 -2.86 -14.03
CA PRO A 69 -11.57 -1.59 -13.33
C PRO A 69 -10.44 -1.54 -12.28
N CYS A 70 -9.68 -0.44 -12.28
CA CYS A 70 -8.58 -0.22 -11.35
C CYS A 70 -8.68 1.17 -10.73
N ASN A 71 -8.46 1.28 -9.42
CA ASN A 71 -8.55 2.55 -8.73
C ASN A 71 -7.28 3.40 -8.84
N GLY A 72 -6.12 2.78 -9.02
CA GLY A 72 -4.85 3.47 -9.20
C GLY A 72 -3.71 2.51 -9.45
N PHE A 73 -2.64 3.00 -10.03
CA PHE A 73 -1.38 2.26 -10.13
C PHE A 73 -0.19 3.19 -10.34
N ALA A 74 0.96 2.77 -9.82
CA ALA A 74 2.26 3.38 -10.08
C ALA A 74 2.86 2.84 -11.39
N SER A 75 3.26 3.75 -12.27
CA SER A 75 3.95 3.46 -13.54
C SER A 75 5.36 4.04 -13.51
N PRO A 76 6.37 3.27 -13.08
CA PRO A 76 7.73 3.76 -13.00
C PRO A 76 8.25 4.30 -14.34
N PRO A 77 9.16 5.29 -14.33
CA PRO A 77 9.90 5.73 -13.14
C PRO A 77 9.16 6.75 -12.26
N ASP A 78 8.22 7.52 -12.78
CA ASP A 78 7.75 8.77 -12.18
C ASP A 78 6.25 9.07 -12.39
N ARG A 79 5.44 8.10 -12.81
CA ARG A 79 4.03 8.33 -13.10
C ARG A 79 3.09 7.59 -12.17
N ILE A 80 1.98 8.25 -11.85
CA ILE A 80 0.83 7.69 -11.13
C ILE A 80 -0.41 7.92 -11.97
N TYR A 81 -1.29 6.93 -12.00
CA TYR A 81 -2.64 7.03 -12.53
C TYR A 81 -3.61 6.69 -11.42
N ALA A 82 -4.49 7.61 -11.05
CA ALA A 82 -5.38 7.46 -9.91
C ALA A 82 -6.78 7.99 -10.19
N VAL A 83 -7.79 7.31 -9.72
CA VAL A 83 -9.17 7.79 -9.81
C VAL A 83 -9.39 8.90 -8.80
N TYR A 84 -9.92 10.03 -9.27
CA TYR A 84 -10.42 11.10 -8.42
C TYR A 84 -11.76 11.63 -8.92
N ASN A 85 -12.84 11.15 -8.30
CA ASN A 85 -14.19 11.60 -8.58
C ASN A 85 -14.98 11.84 -7.27
N GLU A 86 -16.32 11.99 -7.35
CA GLU A 86 -17.15 12.26 -6.17
C GLU A 86 -17.23 11.08 -5.18
N THR A 87 -16.95 9.86 -5.61
CA THR A 87 -17.11 8.65 -4.80
C THR A 87 -15.80 7.93 -4.53
N VAL A 88 -14.85 7.99 -5.46
CA VAL A 88 -13.53 7.34 -5.37
C VAL A 88 -12.45 8.42 -5.41
N GLN A 89 -11.61 8.46 -4.41
CA GLN A 89 -10.53 9.44 -4.25
C GLN A 89 -9.23 8.68 -3.89
N CYS A 90 -8.58 8.12 -4.92
CA CYS A 90 -7.35 7.35 -4.78
C CYS A 90 -6.11 8.26 -4.80
N VAL A 91 -6.08 9.22 -3.88
CA VAL A 91 -4.93 10.09 -3.63
C VAL A 91 -4.45 9.86 -2.20
N GLY A 92 -3.15 9.94 -1.98
CA GLY A 92 -2.55 9.66 -0.67
C GLY A 92 -1.20 8.96 -0.81
N PHE A 93 -0.93 8.04 0.10
CA PHE A 93 0.40 7.45 0.23
C PHE A 93 0.72 6.31 -0.74
N HIS A 94 -0.28 5.52 -1.17
CA HIS A 94 -0.05 4.19 -1.75
C HIS A 94 0.86 4.21 -2.98
N GLU A 95 0.44 4.92 -4.02
CA GLU A 95 1.17 4.96 -5.29
C GLU A 95 2.46 5.77 -5.17
N ASP A 96 2.47 6.81 -4.33
CA ASP A 96 3.66 7.59 -4.00
C ASP A 96 4.73 6.70 -3.35
N ALA A 97 4.31 5.82 -2.42
CA ALA A 97 5.23 4.90 -1.75
C ALA A 97 5.90 3.95 -2.75
N HIS A 98 5.18 3.48 -3.77
CA HIS A 98 5.76 2.70 -4.86
C HIS A 98 6.79 3.52 -5.64
N ILE A 99 6.42 4.68 -6.16
CA ILE A 99 7.32 5.50 -6.99
C ILE A 99 8.59 5.87 -6.22
N ILE A 100 8.44 6.37 -5.00
CA ILE A 100 9.59 6.84 -4.19
C ILE A 100 10.48 5.67 -3.77
N SER A 101 9.90 4.55 -3.30
CA SER A 101 10.68 3.40 -2.85
C SER A 101 11.41 2.68 -3.99
N TYR A 102 10.90 2.77 -5.22
CA TYR A 102 11.55 2.18 -6.39
C TYR A 102 12.87 2.86 -6.77
N MET A 103 13.19 4.02 -6.20
CA MET A 103 14.56 4.57 -6.24
C MET A 103 15.60 3.63 -5.61
N LEU A 104 15.19 2.83 -4.61
CA LEU A 104 16.07 1.87 -3.96
C LEU A 104 16.05 0.53 -4.68
N ASN A 105 14.86 0.00 -4.89
CA ASN A 105 14.63 -1.29 -5.51
C ASN A 105 13.13 -1.45 -5.80
N ARG A 106 12.81 -2.21 -6.84
CA ARG A 106 11.48 -2.72 -7.11
C ARG A 106 11.45 -4.22 -6.80
N PRO A 107 11.15 -4.62 -5.55
CA PRO A 107 11.18 -6.03 -5.17
C PRO A 107 10.24 -6.89 -6.02
N ASP A 108 10.67 -8.10 -6.38
CA ASP A 108 9.81 -9.06 -7.08
C ASP A 108 8.69 -9.64 -6.19
N CYS A 109 8.85 -9.52 -4.87
CA CYS A 109 7.90 -10.00 -3.87
C CYS A 109 6.76 -8.99 -3.65
N PRO A 110 5.53 -9.30 -4.10
CA PRO A 110 4.38 -8.39 -3.95
C PRO A 110 4.10 -8.06 -2.48
N ALA A 111 4.17 -9.04 -1.58
CA ALA A 111 3.94 -8.82 -0.16
C ALA A 111 4.86 -7.76 0.47
N VAL A 112 6.08 -7.60 -0.04
CA VAL A 112 7.02 -6.56 0.42
C VAL A 112 6.69 -5.20 -0.20
N ARG A 113 6.32 -5.16 -1.49
CA ARG A 113 5.95 -3.91 -2.16
C ARG A 113 4.66 -3.33 -1.61
N GLU A 114 3.60 -4.13 -1.66
CA GLU A 114 2.27 -3.73 -1.19
C GLU A 114 2.28 -3.51 0.33
N GLY A 115 3.06 -4.32 1.05
CA GLY A 115 3.25 -4.13 2.49
C GLY A 115 3.83 -2.77 2.85
N LEU A 116 4.79 -2.25 2.07
CA LEU A 116 5.33 -0.91 2.30
C LEU A 116 4.32 0.19 1.95
N ALA A 117 3.59 0.07 0.85
CA ALA A 117 2.53 1.01 0.49
C ALA A 117 1.43 1.03 1.57
N MET A 118 0.97 -0.13 2.00
CA MET A 118 -0.02 -0.28 3.06
C MET A 118 0.47 0.17 4.45
N TYR A 119 1.78 0.09 4.72
CA TYR A 119 2.37 0.70 5.92
C TYR A 119 2.14 2.21 5.95
N PHE A 120 2.31 2.89 4.82
CA PHE A 120 2.05 4.32 4.73
C PHE A 120 0.57 4.66 4.73
N ASP A 121 -0.28 3.89 4.06
CA ASP A 121 -1.75 4.05 4.08
C ASP A 121 -2.35 3.79 5.46
N ARG A 122 -1.75 2.88 6.24
CA ARG A 122 -2.16 2.45 7.57
C ARG A 122 -3.48 1.72 7.62
N ARG A 123 -4.39 1.96 6.70
CA ARG A 123 -5.79 1.53 6.76
C ARG A 123 -6.23 0.89 5.47
N TRP A 124 -7.04 -0.14 5.61
CA TRP A 124 -7.83 -0.74 4.55
C TRP A 124 -9.31 -0.49 4.82
N TRP A 125 -10.00 0.13 3.87
CA TRP A 125 -11.40 0.57 4.03
C TRP A 125 -11.67 1.38 5.31
N GLY A 126 -10.73 2.22 5.70
CA GLY A 126 -10.80 3.09 6.87
C GLY A 126 -10.55 2.41 8.22
N ILE A 127 -10.18 1.13 8.23
CA ILE A 127 -9.84 0.35 9.44
C ILE A 127 -8.35 0.02 9.41
N GLU A 128 -7.70 0.12 10.58
CA GLU A 128 -6.25 -0.11 10.71
C GLU A 128 -5.86 -1.54 10.23
N ASN A 129 -4.74 -1.64 9.51
CA ASN A 129 -4.23 -2.92 9.00
C ASN A 129 -4.02 -3.96 10.12
N MET A 130 -3.59 -3.49 11.31
CA MET A 130 -3.39 -4.36 12.47
C MET A 130 -4.70 -4.93 13.00
N ASP A 131 -5.78 -4.15 12.99
CA ASP A 131 -7.11 -4.60 13.42
C ASP A 131 -7.66 -5.65 12.44
N TRP A 132 -7.52 -5.43 11.13
CA TRP A 132 -7.85 -6.43 10.11
C TRP A 132 -7.10 -7.73 10.33
N THR A 133 -5.78 -7.66 10.53
CA THR A 133 -4.94 -8.84 10.75
C THR A 133 -5.34 -9.59 12.03
N GLY A 134 -5.64 -8.87 13.11
CA GLY A 134 -6.15 -9.44 14.35
C GLY A 134 -7.48 -10.15 14.17
N TYR A 135 -8.39 -9.54 13.42
CA TYR A 135 -9.68 -10.12 13.06
C TYR A 135 -9.52 -11.40 12.23
N TYR A 136 -8.63 -11.42 11.24
CA TYR A 136 -8.36 -12.63 10.44
C TYR A 136 -7.75 -13.76 11.27
N LEU A 137 -6.82 -13.45 12.19
CA LEU A 137 -6.30 -14.45 13.14
C LEU A 137 -7.38 -15.03 14.03
N LYS A 138 -8.29 -14.21 14.52
CA LYS A 138 -9.41 -14.62 15.39
C LYS A 138 -10.41 -15.52 14.66
N THR A 139 -10.70 -15.21 13.39
CA THR A 139 -11.72 -15.90 12.59
C THR A 139 -11.17 -17.06 11.75
N GLY A 140 -9.87 -17.33 11.82
CA GLY A 140 -9.22 -18.39 11.04
C GLY A 140 -9.05 -18.06 9.56
N ARG A 141 -9.15 -16.78 9.18
CA ARG A 141 -8.94 -16.27 7.80
C ARG A 141 -7.54 -15.70 7.58
N TYR A 142 -6.67 -15.76 8.58
CA TYR A 142 -5.31 -15.27 8.48
C TYR A 142 -4.48 -16.05 7.48
N LEU A 143 -3.77 -15.33 6.63
CA LEU A 143 -2.83 -15.89 5.68
C LEU A 143 -1.40 -15.68 6.20
N PRO A 144 -0.65 -16.76 6.48
CA PRO A 144 0.69 -16.65 7.04
C PRO A 144 1.65 -15.90 6.11
N MET A 145 2.38 -14.92 6.64
CA MET A 145 3.29 -14.09 5.85
C MET A 145 4.41 -14.88 5.17
N ASP A 146 4.90 -15.96 5.79
CA ASP A 146 5.90 -16.83 5.17
C ASP A 146 5.38 -17.51 3.86
N LYS A 147 4.05 -17.62 3.70
CA LYS A 147 3.42 -18.08 2.47
C LYS A 147 3.18 -16.92 1.50
N LEU A 148 2.73 -15.77 2.00
CA LEU A 148 2.47 -14.59 1.18
C LEU A 148 3.74 -13.97 0.56
N LEU A 149 4.93 -14.31 1.04
CA LEU A 149 6.18 -13.94 0.38
C LEU A 149 6.36 -14.59 -0.99
N ASP A 150 5.66 -15.69 -1.26
CA ASP A 150 5.57 -16.27 -2.60
C ASP A 150 4.60 -15.46 -3.47
N ARG A 151 5.01 -15.14 -4.71
CA ARG A 151 4.25 -14.29 -5.61
C ARG A 151 2.92 -14.92 -6.01
N GLU A 152 2.91 -16.22 -6.33
CA GLU A 152 1.71 -16.93 -6.78
C GLU A 152 0.72 -17.04 -5.63
N ALA A 153 1.20 -17.37 -4.44
CA ALA A 153 0.37 -17.43 -3.24
C ALA A 153 -0.23 -16.06 -2.90
N PHE A 154 0.51 -14.97 -3.05
CA PHE A 154 0.00 -13.62 -2.80
C PHE A 154 -1.19 -13.29 -3.70
N PHE A 155 -1.07 -13.51 -5.00
CA PHE A 155 -2.12 -13.20 -5.99
C PHE A 155 -3.23 -14.27 -6.09
N ALA A 156 -3.06 -15.43 -5.44
CA ALA A 156 -4.13 -16.42 -5.35
C ALA A 156 -5.25 -16.03 -4.36
N HIS A 157 -5.03 -14.98 -3.56
CA HIS A 157 -5.96 -14.51 -2.56
C HIS A 157 -6.41 -13.08 -2.86
N ASP A 158 -7.61 -12.73 -2.40
CA ASP A 158 -8.16 -11.39 -2.52
C ASP A 158 -7.29 -10.36 -1.77
N CYS A 159 -7.15 -9.16 -2.36
CA CYS A 159 -6.39 -8.06 -1.78
C CYS A 159 -6.94 -7.61 -0.42
N ALA A 160 -8.23 -7.80 -0.15
CA ALA A 160 -8.83 -7.55 1.15
C ALA A 160 -8.14 -8.31 2.29
N PHE A 161 -7.54 -9.48 2.00
CA PHE A 161 -6.77 -10.23 2.99
C PHE A 161 -5.28 -9.93 2.92
N THR A 162 -4.71 -9.97 1.72
CA THR A 162 -3.25 -9.90 1.55
C THR A 162 -2.67 -8.53 1.89
N TYR A 163 -3.35 -7.44 1.52
CA TYR A 163 -2.87 -6.07 1.70
C TYR A 163 -2.80 -5.65 3.17
N PRO A 164 -3.88 -5.78 3.97
CA PRO A 164 -3.81 -5.42 5.39
C PRO A 164 -2.78 -6.25 6.17
N ILE A 165 -2.68 -7.56 5.88
CA ILE A 165 -1.71 -8.46 6.53
C ILE A 165 -0.28 -8.02 6.19
N ALA A 166 0.02 -7.75 4.92
CA ALA A 166 1.33 -7.29 4.47
C ALA A 166 1.70 -5.92 5.08
N GLY A 167 0.72 -5.00 5.14
CA GLY A 167 0.89 -3.69 5.78
C GLY A 167 1.18 -3.78 7.28
N ALA A 168 0.42 -4.58 8.00
CA ALA A 168 0.62 -4.83 9.43
C ALA A 168 1.96 -5.51 9.72
N PHE A 169 2.38 -6.46 8.87
CA PHE A 169 3.68 -7.12 8.99
C PHE A 169 4.83 -6.14 8.76
N THR A 170 4.71 -5.26 7.77
CA THR A 170 5.70 -4.21 7.51
C THR A 170 5.81 -3.23 8.68
N ASP A 171 4.69 -2.78 9.23
CA ASP A 171 4.67 -1.92 10.43
C ASP A 171 5.35 -2.59 11.62
N TRP A 172 5.08 -3.88 11.83
CA TRP A 172 5.72 -4.67 12.88
C TRP A 172 7.24 -4.80 12.66
N LEU A 173 7.70 -5.08 11.44
CA LEU A 173 9.13 -5.16 11.13
C LEU A 173 9.84 -3.83 11.40
N LEU A 174 9.26 -2.72 10.96
CA LEU A 174 9.78 -1.37 11.20
C LEU A 174 9.80 -1.02 12.69
N THR A 175 8.75 -1.38 13.42
CA THR A 175 8.62 -1.11 14.85
C THR A 175 9.60 -1.93 15.70
N VAL A 176 9.74 -3.22 15.41
CA VAL A 176 10.52 -4.16 16.25
C VAL A 176 12.00 -4.19 15.88
N TYR A 177 12.30 -4.15 14.59
CA TYR A 177 13.67 -4.30 14.09
C TYR A 177 14.29 -3.00 13.60
N GLY A 178 13.49 -1.96 13.40
CA GLY A 178 13.92 -0.64 12.98
C GLY A 178 14.07 -0.48 11.48
N ARG A 179 14.07 0.79 11.06
CA ARG A 179 14.14 1.21 9.67
C ARG A 179 15.37 0.63 8.93
N GLU A 180 16.54 0.68 9.55
CA GLU A 180 17.79 0.30 8.89
C GLU A 180 17.75 -1.15 8.37
N ARG A 181 17.28 -2.09 9.20
CA ARG A 181 17.13 -3.49 8.78
C ARG A 181 16.05 -3.67 7.72
N TYR A 182 14.93 -2.95 7.85
CA TYR A 182 13.88 -2.99 6.83
C TYR A 182 14.42 -2.52 5.48
N MET A 183 15.13 -1.40 5.45
CA MET A 183 15.71 -0.85 4.22
C MET A 183 16.80 -1.75 3.64
N GLU A 184 17.60 -2.41 4.47
CA GLU A 184 18.57 -3.41 4.04
C GLU A 184 17.88 -4.57 3.31
N MET A 185 16.81 -5.12 3.88
CA MET A 185 15.99 -6.15 3.24
C MET A 185 15.35 -5.66 1.94
N TYR A 186 14.66 -4.50 1.99
CA TYR A 186 13.91 -3.94 0.87
C TYR A 186 14.80 -3.65 -0.35
N SER A 187 16.04 -3.21 -0.14
CA SER A 187 16.99 -2.89 -1.21
C SER A 187 17.52 -4.11 -1.97
N ARG A 188 17.20 -5.33 -1.55
CA ARG A 188 17.66 -6.55 -2.21
C ARG A 188 16.71 -6.99 -3.32
N PRO A 189 17.21 -7.56 -4.43
CA PRO A 189 16.36 -8.04 -5.53
C PRO A 189 15.31 -9.06 -5.07
N ASN A 190 15.68 -9.96 -4.15
CA ASN A 190 14.77 -10.93 -3.53
C ASN A 190 14.75 -10.73 -2.01
N PRO A 191 13.87 -9.86 -1.48
CA PRO A 191 13.81 -9.58 -0.04
C PRO A 191 13.50 -10.82 0.81
N ALA A 192 12.64 -11.71 0.34
CA ALA A 192 12.28 -12.93 1.07
C ALA A 192 13.50 -13.83 1.35
N ALA A 193 14.41 -13.94 0.37
CA ALA A 193 15.59 -14.78 0.49
C ALA A 193 16.64 -14.25 1.49
N VAL A 194 16.59 -12.95 1.84
CA VAL A 194 17.57 -12.33 2.75
C VAL A 194 17.02 -12.06 4.14
N MET A 195 15.75 -12.36 4.41
CA MET A 195 15.12 -12.11 5.72
C MET A 195 15.89 -12.77 6.86
N GLU A 196 16.32 -14.03 6.68
CA GLU A 196 17.09 -14.72 7.71
C GLU A 196 18.43 -14.04 7.99
N GLN A 197 19.12 -13.59 6.94
CA GLN A 197 20.38 -12.86 7.09
C GLN A 197 20.18 -11.52 7.81
N VAL A 198 19.12 -10.79 7.48
CA VAL A 198 18.87 -9.43 8.00
C VAL A 198 18.30 -9.45 9.41
N TYR A 199 17.35 -10.35 9.67
CA TYR A 199 16.63 -10.38 10.96
C TYR A 199 17.13 -11.47 11.93
N GLY A 200 17.95 -12.41 11.46
CA GLY A 200 18.41 -13.55 12.25
C GLY A 200 17.34 -14.60 12.50
N LYS A 201 16.27 -14.59 11.68
CA LYS A 201 15.11 -15.48 11.78
C LYS A 201 14.59 -15.83 10.38
N THR A 202 14.19 -17.06 10.22
CA THR A 202 13.50 -17.52 9.00
C THR A 202 12.16 -16.79 8.82
N PRO A 203 11.62 -16.71 7.61
CA PRO A 203 10.27 -16.15 7.39
C PRO A 203 9.19 -16.78 8.27
N ALA A 204 9.25 -18.10 8.50
CA ALA A 204 8.31 -18.80 9.36
C ALA A 204 8.42 -18.40 10.83
N GLU A 205 9.64 -18.19 11.34
CA GLU A 205 9.87 -17.70 12.71
C GLU A 205 9.43 -16.25 12.86
N LEU A 206 9.67 -15.40 11.84
CA LEU A 206 9.16 -14.03 11.80
C LEU A 206 7.64 -14.01 11.81
N ASN A 207 6.99 -14.85 10.99
CA ASN A 207 5.53 -14.97 11.01
C ASN A 207 5.00 -15.41 12.38
N ALA A 208 5.62 -16.41 13.01
CA ALA A 208 5.20 -16.88 14.33
C ALA A 208 5.33 -15.79 15.42
N ASP A 209 6.35 -14.96 15.36
CA ASP A 209 6.53 -13.85 16.30
C ASP A 209 5.57 -12.68 15.98
N PHE A 210 5.31 -12.42 14.70
CA PHE A 210 4.30 -11.46 14.28
C PHE A 210 2.90 -11.85 14.77
N GLU A 211 2.49 -13.11 14.63
CA GLU A 211 1.21 -13.58 15.17
C GLU A 211 1.08 -13.37 16.68
N LYS A 212 2.16 -13.60 17.45
CA LYS A 212 2.16 -13.29 18.89
C LYS A 212 1.97 -11.80 19.15
N TYR A 213 2.61 -10.96 18.35
CA TYR A 213 2.47 -9.50 18.45
C TYR A 213 1.05 -9.07 18.12
N VAL A 214 0.47 -9.53 17.01
CA VAL A 214 -0.92 -9.20 16.62
C VAL A 214 -1.92 -9.58 17.72
N ARG A 215 -1.71 -10.70 18.41
CA ARG A 215 -2.61 -11.13 19.52
C ARG A 215 -2.60 -10.19 20.74
N LEU A 216 -1.71 -9.20 20.81
CA LEU A 216 -1.75 -8.15 21.83
C LEU A 216 -2.83 -7.10 21.54
N PHE A 217 -3.25 -6.98 20.29
CA PHE A 217 -4.31 -6.05 19.86
C PHE A 217 -5.68 -6.75 19.95
N ARG A 218 -6.69 -5.99 20.29
CA ARG A 218 -8.06 -6.51 20.42
C ARG A 218 -9.01 -5.58 19.70
N THR A 219 -9.87 -6.18 18.90
CA THR A 219 -11.01 -5.52 18.28
C THR A 219 -12.24 -5.68 19.16
N ASP A 220 -13.14 -4.71 19.15
CA ASP A 220 -14.44 -4.83 19.78
C ASP A 220 -15.49 -5.44 18.82
N GLY A 221 -16.62 -5.87 19.36
CA GLY A 221 -17.66 -6.54 18.56
C GLY A 221 -18.31 -5.62 17.50
N ALA A 222 -18.35 -4.32 17.72
CA ALA A 222 -18.91 -3.38 16.74
C ALA A 222 -17.97 -3.21 15.54
N LEU A 223 -16.67 -3.12 15.79
CA LEU A 223 -15.65 -3.06 14.73
C LEU A 223 -15.64 -4.37 13.92
N GLU A 224 -15.70 -5.52 14.59
CA GLU A 224 -15.76 -6.83 13.93
C GLU A 224 -17.00 -6.99 13.03
N ALA A 225 -18.16 -6.55 13.51
CA ALA A 225 -19.38 -6.56 12.70
C ALA A 225 -19.27 -5.67 11.46
N ARG A 226 -18.61 -4.51 11.57
CA ARG A 226 -18.32 -3.62 10.43
C ARG A 226 -17.37 -4.29 9.44
N MET A 227 -16.32 -4.95 9.92
CA MET A 227 -15.37 -5.68 9.06
C MET A 227 -16.08 -6.78 8.26
N GLU A 228 -16.92 -7.57 8.91
CA GLU A 228 -17.70 -8.62 8.25
C GLU A 228 -18.66 -8.08 7.21
N GLU A 229 -19.28 -6.92 7.47
CA GLU A 229 -20.15 -6.25 6.51
C GLU A 229 -19.37 -5.77 5.28
N LEU A 230 -18.20 -5.14 5.46
CA LEU A 230 -17.34 -4.69 4.38
C LEU A 230 -16.89 -5.86 3.50
N LEU A 231 -16.43 -6.96 4.10
CA LEU A 231 -16.03 -8.15 3.34
C LEU A 231 -17.18 -8.73 2.50
N ARG A 232 -18.42 -8.70 3.00
CA ARG A 232 -19.60 -9.13 2.24
C ARG A 232 -19.96 -8.18 1.10
N GLN A 233 -19.84 -6.88 1.31
CA GLN A 233 -20.13 -5.86 0.28
C GLN A 233 -19.16 -5.97 -0.91
N GLU A 234 -17.91 -6.28 -0.64
CA GLU A 234 -16.87 -6.45 -1.67
C GLU A 234 -16.80 -7.87 -2.26
N ASN A 235 -17.72 -8.77 -1.85
CA ASN A 235 -17.72 -10.18 -2.25
C ASN A 235 -16.40 -10.92 -1.97
N ALA A 236 -15.69 -10.49 -0.94
CA ALA A 236 -14.42 -11.10 -0.52
C ALA A 236 -14.60 -12.36 0.36
N VAL A 237 -15.83 -12.75 0.68
CA VAL A 237 -16.25 -13.93 1.46
C VAL A 237 -17.40 -14.65 0.84
#